data_0a60136082d485a9c8c838b2469eadfb
#
_entry.id   0a60136082d485a9c8c838b2469eadfb
#
_cell.length_a   1.000
_cell.length_b   1.000
_cell.length_c   1.000
_cell.angle_alpha   90.00
_cell.angle_beta   90.00
_cell.angle_gamma   90.00
#
_symmetry.space_group_name_H-M   'P 1'
#
loop_
_entity.id
_entity.type
_entity.pdbx_description
1 polymer ?
#
loop_
_entity_poly.entity_id
_entity_poly.type
_entity_poly.pdbx_seq_one_letter_code
_entity_poly.pdbx_strand_id
1 'polypeptide(L)'
;RLSLVGSEMCIRDSISALMDNTTDIAMASRPIKFSEKMKAKAAKRDIDEVIVAYDALAVVVHPSNPVKKLTRRQLEDIFRGKITNWKQVGGDDRKIVVYSRETSSGTYEFFKESVLKNKNYMSSSLSMPATGAIIQSVSQTKGAIGYVGLAYVSPRIKTLSISYDGEHYATPTVENATNKTYPIVRPLYYYYDAKNKTQIAPLLEFILSPEGQDIIKKSGYI
;
A
#
# COMPACT_ATOMS: atom_id res chain seq x y z
N ARG A 1 -26.91 -4.87 7.73
CA ARG A 1 -26.02 -5.72 6.89
C ARG A 1 -24.75 -4.92 6.65
N LEU A 2 -23.69 -5.25 7.42
CA LEU A 2 -22.35 -4.79 7.13
C LEU A 2 -21.88 -5.49 5.84
N SER A 3 -21.84 -4.78 4.74
CA SER A 3 -21.24 -5.27 3.51
C SER A 3 -19.72 -5.06 3.61
N LEU A 4 -19.01 -6.08 4.06
CA LEU A 4 -17.56 -6.19 3.93
C LEU A 4 -17.25 -6.57 2.46
N VAL A 5 -17.35 -5.62 1.55
CA VAL A 5 -16.82 -5.79 0.21
C VAL A 5 -15.39 -5.24 0.23
N GLY A 6 -14.44 -6.15 0.46
CA GLY A 6 -13.03 -5.87 0.29
C GLY A 6 -12.68 -5.73 -1.18
N SER A 7 -12.92 -4.57 -1.78
CA SER A 7 -12.26 -4.18 -3.00
C SER A 7 -11.44 -2.92 -2.75
N GLU A 8 -10.21 -2.90 -3.22
CA GLU A 8 -9.29 -1.76 -3.14
C GLU A 8 -9.86 -0.46 -3.78
N MET A 9 -11.00 -0.56 -4.45
CA MET A 9 -11.70 0.52 -5.14
C MET A 9 -12.48 1.45 -4.19
N CYS A 10 -12.71 1.05 -2.92
CA CYS A 10 -13.61 1.77 -2.01
C CYS A 10 -12.94 2.82 -1.10
N ILE A 11 -11.61 2.96 -1.10
CA ILE A 11 -10.92 3.79 -0.10
C ILE A 11 -11.22 5.29 -0.26
N ARG A 12 -11.34 5.80 -1.48
CA ARG A 12 -11.75 7.20 -1.72
C ARG A 12 -13.23 7.42 -1.39
N ASP A 13 -14.05 6.46 -1.76
CA ASP A 13 -15.49 6.54 -1.57
C ASP A 13 -15.89 6.41 -0.10
N SER A 14 -15.11 5.66 0.71
CA SER A 14 -15.42 5.46 2.12
C SER A 14 -15.34 6.74 2.96
N ILE A 15 -14.31 7.59 2.77
CA ILE A 15 -14.24 8.87 3.48
C ILE A 15 -15.33 9.83 2.99
N SER A 16 -15.60 9.88 1.68
CA SER A 16 -16.69 10.67 1.13
C SER A 16 -18.04 10.18 1.64
N ALA A 17 -18.28 8.87 1.63
CA ALA A 17 -19.49 8.26 2.16
C ALA A 17 -19.69 8.56 3.67
N LEU A 18 -18.62 8.57 4.45
CA LEU A 18 -18.67 9.02 5.85
C LEU A 18 -19.09 10.50 5.91
N MET A 19 -18.49 11.37 5.07
CA MET A 19 -18.85 12.79 5.03
C MET A 19 -20.31 13.02 4.62
N ASP A 20 -20.82 12.20 3.71
CA ASP A 20 -22.21 12.25 3.21
C ASP A 20 -23.19 11.52 4.13
N ASN A 21 -22.71 10.98 5.26
CA ASN A 21 -23.51 10.24 6.26
C ASN A 21 -24.21 8.98 5.68
N THR A 22 -23.58 8.35 4.68
CA THR A 22 -24.07 7.10 4.06
C THR A 22 -23.37 5.85 4.61
N THR A 23 -22.33 6.03 5.46
CA THR A 23 -21.69 4.97 6.23
C THR A 23 -21.36 5.45 7.64
N ASP A 24 -21.29 4.54 8.60
CA ASP A 24 -20.89 4.83 9.98
C ASP A 24 -19.37 4.76 10.17
N ILE A 25 -18.67 3.97 9.35
CA ILE A 25 -17.21 3.78 9.41
C ILE A 25 -16.64 3.88 8.00
N ALA A 26 -15.60 4.69 7.86
CA ALA A 26 -14.76 4.74 6.67
C ALA A 26 -13.44 3.99 6.91
N MET A 27 -13.12 3.04 6.05
CA MET A 27 -11.83 2.35 6.03
C MET A 27 -10.91 3.07 5.05
N ALA A 28 -9.70 3.42 5.48
CA ALA A 28 -8.73 4.11 4.64
C ALA A 28 -7.30 3.60 4.85
N SER A 29 -6.52 3.61 3.78
CA SER A 29 -5.08 3.30 3.80
C SER A 29 -4.21 4.55 3.68
N ARG A 30 -4.78 5.71 3.99
CA ARG A 30 -4.12 7.01 4.05
C ARG A 30 -4.72 7.86 5.17
N PRO A 31 -3.97 8.84 5.69
CA PRO A 31 -4.55 9.82 6.58
C PRO A 31 -5.67 10.63 5.91
N ILE A 32 -6.65 11.06 6.71
CA ILE A 32 -7.68 12.00 6.25
C ILE A 32 -7.02 13.33 5.87
N LYS A 33 -7.38 13.89 4.72
CA LYS A 33 -6.81 15.15 4.23
C LYS A 33 -7.32 16.34 5.03
N PHE A 34 -6.52 17.39 5.11
CA PHE A 34 -6.91 18.62 5.79
C PHE A 34 -8.24 19.20 5.25
N SER A 35 -8.41 19.18 3.93
CA SER A 35 -9.67 19.63 3.29
C SER A 35 -10.89 18.79 3.70
N GLU A 36 -10.70 17.49 3.90
CA GLU A 36 -11.75 16.58 4.38
C GLU A 36 -12.09 16.87 5.85
N LYS A 37 -11.06 17.08 6.70
CA LYS A 37 -11.26 17.51 8.10
C LYS A 37 -12.02 18.85 8.20
N MET A 38 -11.68 19.81 7.34
CA MET A 38 -12.36 21.12 7.32
C MET A 38 -13.83 20.98 6.89
N LYS A 39 -14.12 20.13 5.90
CA LYS A 39 -15.51 19.84 5.49
C LYS A 39 -16.32 19.21 6.64
N ALA A 40 -15.74 18.26 7.36
CA ALA A 40 -16.36 17.64 8.52
C ALA A 40 -16.71 18.69 9.60
N LYS A 41 -15.73 19.55 9.94
CA LYS A 41 -15.95 20.65 10.91
C LYS A 41 -17.04 21.64 10.45
N ALA A 42 -17.07 22.02 9.18
CA ALA A 42 -18.10 22.88 8.63
C ALA A 42 -19.51 22.24 8.74
N ALA A 43 -19.59 20.92 8.64
CA ALA A 43 -20.81 20.13 8.87
C ALA A 43 -21.07 19.84 10.36
N LYS A 44 -20.33 20.45 11.29
CA LYS A 44 -20.41 20.22 12.76
C LYS A 44 -20.22 18.73 13.14
N ARG A 45 -19.32 18.05 12.42
CA ARG A 45 -18.98 16.65 12.68
C ARG A 45 -17.56 16.57 13.25
N ASP A 46 -17.40 15.73 14.23
CA ASP A 46 -16.12 15.41 14.83
C ASP A 46 -15.74 13.98 14.42
N ILE A 47 -14.62 13.87 13.68
CA ILE A 47 -14.18 12.60 13.10
C ILE A 47 -13.03 12.05 13.93
N ASP A 48 -13.30 10.92 14.58
CA ASP A 48 -12.30 10.12 15.28
C ASP A 48 -11.55 9.21 14.31
N GLU A 49 -10.29 8.95 14.65
CA GLU A 49 -9.34 8.13 13.89
C GLU A 49 -8.81 6.99 14.77
N VAL A 50 -8.83 5.77 14.25
CA VAL A 50 -8.22 4.60 14.88
C VAL A 50 -7.38 3.85 13.87
N ILE A 51 -6.11 3.55 14.22
CA ILE A 51 -5.27 2.64 13.45
C ILE A 51 -5.62 1.22 13.85
N VAL A 52 -6.07 0.41 12.90
CA VAL A 52 -6.53 -0.97 13.14
C VAL A 52 -5.51 -2.02 12.72
N ALA A 53 -4.64 -1.68 11.76
CA ALA A 53 -3.61 -2.59 11.23
C ALA A 53 -2.54 -1.78 10.48
N TYR A 54 -1.49 -2.47 10.06
CA TYR A 54 -0.51 -1.94 9.11
C TYR A 54 -0.45 -2.84 7.88
N ASP A 55 -0.20 -2.24 6.73
CA ASP A 55 0.05 -2.91 5.46
C ASP A 55 1.45 -2.55 4.98
N ALA A 56 2.17 -3.54 4.45
CA ALA A 56 3.47 -3.34 3.85
C ALA A 56 3.37 -3.54 2.33
N LEU A 57 4.05 -2.69 1.55
CA LEU A 57 4.15 -2.87 0.11
C LEU A 57 5.47 -3.56 -0.24
N ALA A 58 5.38 -4.74 -0.84
CA ALA A 58 6.51 -5.45 -1.39
C ALA A 58 6.78 -4.99 -2.82
N VAL A 59 8.04 -4.64 -3.10
CA VAL A 59 8.52 -4.44 -4.47
C VAL A 59 8.82 -5.80 -5.06
N VAL A 60 8.26 -6.08 -6.25
CA VAL A 60 8.27 -7.40 -6.86
C VAL A 60 8.84 -7.37 -8.28
N VAL A 61 9.56 -8.44 -8.61
CA VAL A 61 10.18 -8.67 -9.92
C VAL A 61 9.92 -10.10 -10.38
N HIS A 62 10.23 -10.38 -11.64
CA HIS A 62 10.19 -11.74 -12.16
C HIS A 62 11.16 -12.65 -11.38
N PRO A 63 10.82 -13.92 -11.08
CA PRO A 63 11.65 -14.83 -10.29
C PRO A 63 13.08 -15.01 -10.82
N SER A 64 13.28 -14.97 -12.15
CA SER A 64 14.61 -15.10 -12.75
C SER A 64 15.47 -13.84 -12.70
N ASN A 65 14.96 -12.72 -12.18
CA ASN A 65 15.74 -11.49 -12.09
C ASN A 65 16.86 -11.67 -11.03
N PRO A 66 18.15 -11.46 -11.37
CA PRO A 66 19.25 -11.65 -10.41
C PRO A 66 19.34 -10.58 -9.33
N VAL A 67 18.73 -9.40 -9.54
CA VAL A 67 18.72 -8.30 -8.56
C VAL A 67 18.00 -8.76 -7.28
N LYS A 68 18.60 -8.48 -6.12
CA LYS A 68 18.08 -8.89 -4.80
C LYS A 68 17.66 -7.70 -3.94
N LYS A 69 18.23 -6.53 -4.20
CA LYS A 69 18.04 -5.34 -3.36
C LYS A 69 18.14 -4.05 -4.16
N LEU A 70 17.40 -3.04 -3.72
CA LEU A 70 17.44 -1.68 -4.27
C LEU A 70 17.40 -0.66 -3.15
N THR A 71 18.04 0.49 -3.36
CA THR A 71 17.81 1.66 -2.51
C THR A 71 16.50 2.36 -2.91
N ARG A 72 15.91 3.15 -2.01
CA ARG A 72 14.76 3.99 -2.32
C ARG A 72 15.02 4.87 -3.56
N ARG A 73 16.24 5.43 -3.66
CA ARG A 73 16.61 6.30 -4.79
C ARG A 73 16.65 5.55 -6.11
N GLN A 74 17.25 4.36 -6.15
CA GLN A 74 17.24 3.50 -7.33
C GLN A 74 15.81 3.14 -7.73
N LEU A 75 14.96 2.82 -6.75
CA LEU A 75 13.57 2.50 -6.96
C LEU A 75 12.81 3.73 -7.52
N GLU A 76 13.00 4.92 -6.95
CA GLU A 76 12.47 6.18 -7.49
C GLU A 76 12.92 6.38 -8.94
N ASP A 77 14.20 6.25 -9.23
CA ASP A 77 14.75 6.48 -10.57
C ASP A 77 14.27 5.46 -11.61
N ILE A 78 14.01 4.20 -11.20
CA ILE A 78 13.37 3.19 -12.06
C ILE A 78 11.94 3.60 -12.39
N PHE A 79 11.12 3.89 -11.38
CA PHE A 79 9.70 4.22 -11.60
C PHE A 79 9.49 5.57 -12.29
N ARG A 80 10.49 6.42 -12.30
CA ARG A 80 10.52 7.70 -13.04
C ARG A 80 11.14 7.60 -14.43
N GLY A 81 11.68 6.43 -14.82
CA GLY A 81 12.28 6.19 -16.13
C GLY A 81 13.69 6.76 -16.30
N LYS A 82 14.41 7.07 -15.23
CA LYS A 82 15.82 7.47 -15.28
C LYS A 82 16.75 6.25 -15.36
N ILE A 83 16.38 5.17 -14.68
CA ILE A 83 16.99 3.85 -14.81
C ILE A 83 16.04 3.00 -15.64
N THR A 84 16.48 2.57 -16.81
CA THR A 84 15.64 1.87 -17.80
C THR A 84 16.12 0.46 -18.12
N ASN A 85 17.29 0.09 -17.62
CA ASN A 85 17.90 -1.21 -17.84
C ASN A 85 18.39 -1.79 -16.50
N TRP A 86 18.12 -3.07 -16.26
CA TRP A 86 18.53 -3.77 -15.06
C TRP A 86 20.05 -3.79 -14.83
N LYS A 87 20.85 -3.74 -15.91
CA LYS A 87 22.31 -3.63 -15.83
C LYS A 87 22.77 -2.42 -15.01
N GLN A 88 22.02 -1.33 -15.00
CA GLN A 88 22.36 -0.11 -14.26
C GLN A 88 22.26 -0.29 -12.72
N VAL A 89 21.64 -1.37 -12.28
CA VAL A 89 21.49 -1.72 -10.86
C VAL A 89 22.03 -3.12 -10.54
N GLY A 90 22.96 -3.62 -11.37
CA GLY A 90 23.66 -4.90 -11.14
C GLY A 90 22.91 -6.14 -11.59
N GLY A 91 21.92 -5.98 -12.45
CA GLY A 91 21.19 -7.07 -13.10
C GLY A 91 21.66 -7.37 -14.52
N ASP A 92 20.90 -8.18 -15.23
CA ASP A 92 21.13 -8.53 -16.62
C ASP A 92 20.95 -7.32 -17.54
N ASP A 93 21.55 -7.38 -18.74
CA ASP A 93 21.28 -6.40 -19.80
C ASP A 93 19.87 -6.63 -20.36
N ARG A 94 18.90 -6.02 -19.70
CA ARG A 94 17.48 -6.17 -19.98
C ARG A 94 16.71 -4.90 -19.64
N LYS A 95 15.87 -4.46 -20.57
CA LYS A 95 14.98 -3.32 -20.37
C LYS A 95 14.03 -3.56 -19.19
N ILE A 96 13.87 -2.54 -18.36
CA ILE A 96 12.91 -2.55 -17.26
C ILE A 96 11.51 -2.22 -17.78
N VAL A 97 10.53 -3.04 -17.40
CA VAL A 97 9.10 -2.81 -17.68
C VAL A 97 8.41 -2.49 -16.35
N VAL A 98 7.95 -1.25 -16.22
CA VAL A 98 7.36 -0.74 -14.97
C VAL A 98 5.85 -0.94 -14.99
N TYR A 99 5.35 -1.67 -13.99
CA TYR A 99 3.93 -1.83 -13.71
C TYR A 99 3.53 -1.03 -12.48
N SER A 100 2.49 -0.22 -12.61
CA SER A 100 1.89 0.54 -11.50
C SER A 100 0.42 0.18 -11.32
N ARG A 101 -0.17 0.60 -10.22
CA ARG A 101 -1.62 0.58 -10.05
C ARG A 101 -2.25 1.80 -10.72
N GLU A 102 -3.56 1.75 -10.94
CA GLU A 102 -4.34 2.91 -11.38
C GLU A 102 -4.24 4.07 -10.39
N THR A 103 -4.38 5.30 -10.88
CA THR A 103 -4.30 6.54 -10.07
C THR A 103 -5.35 6.64 -8.98
N SER A 104 -6.47 5.91 -9.11
CA SER A 104 -7.52 5.80 -8.09
C SER A 104 -7.13 4.90 -6.91
N SER A 105 -6.11 4.04 -7.06
CA SER A 105 -5.67 3.10 -6.04
C SER A 105 -4.95 3.82 -4.89
N GLY A 106 -5.36 3.53 -3.65
CA GLY A 106 -4.63 3.98 -2.46
C GLY A 106 -3.19 3.44 -2.40
N THR A 107 -2.94 2.29 -3.00
CA THR A 107 -1.59 1.71 -3.14
C THR A 107 -0.71 2.52 -4.09
N TYR A 108 -1.30 3.03 -5.19
CA TYR A 108 -0.61 3.96 -6.10
C TYR A 108 -0.22 5.26 -5.39
N GLU A 109 -1.16 5.89 -4.67
CA GLU A 109 -0.90 7.13 -3.93
C GLU A 109 0.17 6.93 -2.87
N PHE A 110 0.06 5.86 -2.07
CA PHE A 110 1.03 5.58 -1.02
C PHE A 110 2.45 5.32 -1.57
N PHE A 111 2.59 4.53 -2.64
CA PHE A 111 3.89 4.30 -3.27
C PHE A 111 4.46 5.60 -3.86
N LYS A 112 3.63 6.43 -4.48
CA LYS A 112 4.02 7.75 -4.98
C LYS A 112 4.54 8.66 -3.87
N GLU A 113 3.86 8.70 -2.74
CA GLU A 113 4.23 9.52 -1.59
C GLU A 113 5.52 9.00 -0.91
N SER A 114 5.55 7.73 -0.55
CA SER A 114 6.62 7.16 0.27
C SER A 114 7.91 6.92 -0.52
N VAL A 115 7.82 6.43 -1.75
CA VAL A 115 8.97 6.04 -2.58
C VAL A 115 9.35 7.16 -3.54
N LEU A 116 8.40 7.71 -4.30
CA LEU A 116 8.66 8.72 -5.34
C LEU A 116 8.69 10.16 -4.78
N LYS A 117 8.42 10.35 -3.49
CA LYS A 117 8.37 11.69 -2.87
C LYS A 117 7.47 12.66 -3.64
N ASN A 118 6.26 12.19 -3.97
CA ASN A 118 5.23 12.90 -4.74
C ASN A 118 5.60 13.26 -6.19
N LYS A 119 6.72 12.74 -6.71
CA LYS A 119 7.08 12.91 -8.11
C LYS A 119 6.27 11.97 -9.00
N ASN A 120 6.12 12.32 -10.27
CA ASN A 120 5.31 11.52 -11.19
C ASN A 120 6.05 10.27 -11.65
N TYR A 121 5.27 9.21 -11.87
CA TYR A 121 5.72 8.01 -12.58
C TYR A 121 6.10 8.37 -14.03
N MET A 122 6.94 7.53 -14.64
CA MET A 122 7.22 7.63 -16.07
C MET A 122 5.92 7.44 -16.87
N SER A 123 5.78 8.17 -17.97
CA SER A 123 4.58 8.11 -18.83
C SER A 123 4.34 6.75 -19.48
N SER A 124 5.40 5.97 -19.65
CA SER A 124 5.34 4.62 -20.22
C SER A 124 5.13 3.51 -19.16
N SER A 125 4.82 3.84 -17.90
CA SER A 125 4.42 2.84 -16.91
C SER A 125 3.09 2.22 -17.30
N LEU A 126 3.00 0.89 -17.15
CA LEU A 126 1.80 0.13 -17.46
C LEU A 126 0.87 0.11 -16.23
N SER A 127 -0.29 0.74 -16.37
CA SER A 127 -1.27 0.85 -15.31
C SER A 127 -2.13 -0.41 -15.22
N MET A 128 -2.23 -1.00 -14.02
CA MET A 128 -2.95 -2.24 -13.77
C MET A 128 -4.15 -1.99 -12.83
N PRO A 129 -5.34 -2.56 -13.17
CA PRO A 129 -6.56 -2.31 -12.39
C PRO A 129 -6.57 -2.99 -11.04
N ALA A 130 -5.82 -4.09 -10.88
CA ALA A 130 -5.84 -4.90 -9.65
C ALA A 130 -4.45 -5.48 -9.32
N THR A 131 -4.26 -5.82 -8.05
CA THR A 131 -3.03 -6.47 -7.54
C THR A 131 -2.76 -7.80 -8.27
N GLY A 132 -3.78 -8.61 -8.53
CA GLY A 132 -3.64 -9.86 -9.28
C GLY A 132 -3.11 -9.66 -10.71
N ALA A 133 -3.48 -8.57 -11.38
CA ALA A 133 -2.97 -8.23 -12.70
C ALA A 133 -1.47 -7.88 -12.67
N ILE A 134 -1.00 -7.18 -11.63
CA ILE A 134 0.44 -6.94 -11.41
C ILE A 134 1.18 -8.26 -11.23
N ILE A 135 0.70 -9.15 -10.36
CA ILE A 135 1.34 -10.44 -10.10
C ILE A 135 1.44 -11.26 -11.39
N GLN A 136 0.37 -11.32 -12.17
CA GLN A 136 0.36 -12.04 -13.43
C GLN A 136 1.38 -11.44 -14.41
N SER A 137 1.35 -10.14 -14.62
CA SER A 137 2.25 -9.44 -15.56
C SER A 137 3.72 -9.58 -15.16
N VAL A 138 4.04 -9.41 -13.87
CA VAL A 138 5.40 -9.56 -13.34
C VAL A 138 5.89 -11.01 -13.48
N SER A 139 5.04 -12.00 -13.23
CA SER A 139 5.39 -13.42 -13.34
C SER A 139 5.64 -13.89 -14.80
N GLN A 140 5.16 -13.15 -15.79
CA GLN A 140 5.29 -13.47 -17.21
C GLN A 140 6.34 -12.64 -17.93
N THR A 141 6.79 -11.52 -17.34
CA THR A 141 7.69 -10.56 -18.01
C THR A 141 9.03 -10.50 -17.28
N LYS A 142 10.08 -11.06 -17.86
CA LYS A 142 11.42 -11.17 -17.23
C LYS A 142 12.04 -9.82 -16.82
N GLY A 143 11.71 -8.72 -17.51
CA GLY A 143 12.19 -7.37 -17.17
C GLY A 143 11.28 -6.58 -16.24
N ALA A 144 10.19 -7.18 -15.75
CA ALA A 144 9.17 -6.48 -14.99
C ALA A 144 9.61 -6.07 -13.60
N ILE A 145 9.09 -4.93 -13.16
CA ILE A 145 9.05 -4.47 -11.77
C ILE A 145 7.66 -3.94 -11.45
N GLY A 146 7.18 -4.21 -10.26
CA GLY A 146 5.92 -3.70 -9.74
C GLY A 146 5.92 -3.65 -8.21
N TYR A 147 4.77 -3.36 -7.62
CA TYR A 147 4.58 -3.39 -6.17
C TYR A 147 3.20 -3.94 -5.83
N VAL A 148 3.14 -4.70 -4.75
CA VAL A 148 1.91 -5.33 -4.26
C VAL A 148 1.87 -5.28 -2.74
N GLY A 149 0.68 -5.38 -2.14
CA GLY A 149 0.57 -5.59 -0.69
C GLY A 149 1.26 -6.89 -0.27
N LEU A 150 1.89 -6.89 0.90
CA LEU A 150 2.63 -8.04 1.42
C LEU A 150 1.77 -9.30 1.49
N ALA A 151 0.49 -9.16 1.84
CA ALA A 151 -0.50 -10.24 1.89
C ALA A 151 -0.68 -10.99 0.55
N TYR A 152 -0.33 -10.37 -0.57
CA TYR A 152 -0.49 -10.92 -1.92
C TYR A 152 0.78 -11.52 -2.51
N VAL A 153 1.88 -11.49 -1.76
CA VAL A 153 3.15 -12.09 -2.21
C VAL A 153 2.99 -13.60 -2.34
N SER A 154 3.43 -14.15 -3.45
CA SER A 154 3.31 -15.57 -3.77
C SER A 154 4.60 -16.09 -4.43
N PRO A 155 4.81 -17.42 -4.51
CA PRO A 155 5.99 -18.00 -5.17
C PRO A 155 6.13 -17.67 -6.66
N ARG A 156 5.10 -17.09 -7.29
CA ARG A 156 5.10 -16.68 -8.70
C ARG A 156 5.93 -15.43 -8.98
N ILE A 157 6.28 -14.68 -7.94
CA ILE A 157 7.02 -13.42 -8.01
C ILE A 157 8.13 -13.40 -6.96
N LYS A 158 9.18 -12.63 -7.22
CA LYS A 158 10.29 -12.44 -6.31
C LYS A 158 10.21 -11.05 -5.68
N THR A 159 10.37 -10.96 -4.37
CA THR A 159 10.46 -9.69 -3.63
C THR A 159 11.91 -9.18 -3.58
N LEU A 160 12.05 -7.86 -3.49
CA LEU A 160 13.33 -7.18 -3.31
C LEU A 160 13.46 -6.63 -1.89
N SER A 161 14.69 -6.69 -1.35
CA SER A 161 15.04 -5.96 -0.14
C SER A 161 15.20 -4.48 -0.46
N ILE A 162 14.68 -3.61 0.40
CA ILE A 162 14.70 -2.16 0.19
C ILE A 162 15.45 -1.47 1.32
N SER A 163 16.24 -0.46 0.96
CA SER A 163 16.92 0.42 1.90
C SER A 163 16.54 1.89 1.62
N TYR A 164 16.30 2.65 2.70
CA TYR A 164 16.08 4.10 2.61
C TYR A 164 17.34 4.92 2.93
N ASP A 165 18.25 4.35 3.68
CA ASP A 165 19.56 4.96 4.04
C ASP A 165 20.72 4.56 3.13
N GLY A 166 20.53 3.51 2.31
CA GLY A 166 21.56 2.97 1.42
C GLY A 166 22.46 1.90 2.06
N GLU A 167 22.31 1.66 3.36
CA GLU A 167 23.15 0.73 4.13
C GLU A 167 22.34 -0.48 4.64
N HIS A 168 21.22 -0.23 5.29
CA HIS A 168 20.38 -1.25 5.89
C HIS A 168 19.27 -1.69 4.92
N TYR A 169 19.38 -2.92 4.42
CA TYR A 169 18.42 -3.53 3.50
C TYR A 169 17.52 -4.51 4.24
N ALA A 170 16.23 -4.30 4.17
CA ALA A 170 15.24 -5.19 4.77
C ALA A 170 14.34 -5.83 3.71
N THR A 171 14.03 -7.11 3.89
CA THR A 171 13.04 -7.84 3.07
C THR A 171 11.62 -7.51 3.53
N PRO A 172 10.63 -7.52 2.61
CA PRO A 172 9.23 -7.34 2.98
C PRO A 172 8.69 -8.61 3.66
N THR A 173 8.79 -8.65 4.98
CA THR A 173 8.23 -9.69 5.83
C THR A 173 7.36 -9.06 6.92
N VAL A 174 6.42 -9.83 7.47
CA VAL A 174 5.58 -9.38 8.58
C VAL A 174 6.46 -8.95 9.77
N GLU A 175 7.51 -9.72 10.08
CA GLU A 175 8.45 -9.42 11.15
C GLU A 175 9.17 -8.07 10.92
N ASN A 176 9.75 -7.87 9.73
CA ASN A 176 10.47 -6.64 9.40
C ASN A 176 9.55 -5.42 9.31
N ALA A 177 8.31 -5.61 8.96
CA ALA A 177 7.32 -4.54 8.95
C ALA A 177 6.84 -4.20 10.39
N THR A 178 6.67 -5.21 11.25
CA THR A 178 6.29 -5.03 12.66
C THR A 178 7.39 -4.30 13.45
N ASN A 179 8.66 -4.70 13.28
CA ASN A 179 9.79 -4.07 13.97
C ASN A 179 10.28 -2.78 13.30
N LYS A 180 9.60 -2.34 12.23
CA LYS A 180 9.85 -1.10 11.47
C LYS A 180 11.22 -1.05 10.78
N THR A 181 11.84 -2.19 10.53
CA THR A 181 13.09 -2.27 9.73
C THR A 181 12.77 -2.21 8.23
N TYR A 182 11.62 -2.74 7.78
CA TYR A 182 11.16 -2.58 6.40
C TYR A 182 10.46 -1.22 6.23
N PRO A 183 10.91 -0.40 5.24
CA PRO A 183 10.52 1.02 5.23
C PRO A 183 9.20 1.35 4.52
N ILE A 184 8.64 0.44 3.69
CA ILE A 184 7.42 0.71 2.90
C ILE A 184 6.22 0.12 3.64
N VAL A 185 5.85 0.74 4.76
CA VAL A 185 4.73 0.33 5.62
C VAL A 185 3.77 1.49 5.78
N ARG A 186 2.47 1.22 5.73
CA ARG A 186 1.41 2.20 5.93
C ARG A 186 0.41 1.74 6.98
N PRO A 187 -0.10 2.65 7.81
CA PRO A 187 -1.22 2.35 8.69
C PRO A 187 -2.53 2.24 7.90
N LEU A 188 -3.42 1.39 8.40
CA LEU A 188 -4.80 1.27 7.95
C LEU A 188 -5.69 1.86 9.01
N TYR A 189 -6.56 2.77 8.60
CA TYR A 189 -7.37 3.60 9.47
C TYR A 189 -8.84 3.23 9.39
N TYR A 190 -9.53 3.33 10.54
CA TYR A 190 -10.95 3.51 10.62
C TYR A 190 -11.25 4.94 11.05
N TYR A 191 -12.14 5.60 10.32
CA TYR A 191 -12.68 6.91 10.62
C TYR A 191 -14.16 6.79 10.93
N TYR A 192 -14.64 7.48 11.94
CA TYR A 192 -16.06 7.50 12.30
C TYR A 192 -16.43 8.82 12.99
N ASP A 193 -17.71 9.16 12.98
CA ASP A 193 -18.21 10.32 13.71
C ASP A 193 -18.19 10.02 15.23
N ALA A 194 -17.59 10.90 16.02
CA ALA A 194 -17.46 10.73 17.48
C ALA A 194 -18.79 10.49 18.19
N LYS A 195 -19.89 11.02 17.65
CA LYS A 195 -21.25 10.76 18.17
C LYS A 195 -21.66 9.30 18.10
N ASN A 196 -21.11 8.53 17.15
CA ASN A 196 -21.39 7.10 16.94
C ASN A 196 -20.45 6.18 17.74
N LYS A 197 -19.55 6.74 18.57
CA LYS A 197 -18.51 6.00 19.29
C LYS A 197 -19.08 4.82 20.09
N THR A 198 -20.16 5.02 20.82
CA THR A 198 -20.79 3.95 21.63
C THR A 198 -21.32 2.81 20.76
N GLN A 199 -21.90 3.12 19.60
CA GLN A 199 -22.42 2.12 18.67
C GLN A 199 -21.31 1.30 18.03
N ILE A 200 -20.14 1.92 17.78
CA ILE A 200 -19.01 1.33 17.06
C ILE A 200 -18.04 0.63 18.03
N ALA A 201 -18.05 1.00 19.32
CA ALA A 201 -17.13 0.49 20.33
C ALA A 201 -16.98 -1.05 20.33
N PRO A 202 -18.04 -1.88 20.29
CA PRO A 202 -17.87 -3.33 20.29
C PRO A 202 -17.06 -3.87 19.11
N LEU A 203 -17.20 -3.26 17.92
CA LEU A 203 -16.43 -3.63 16.73
C LEU A 203 -14.95 -3.22 16.89
N LEU A 204 -14.69 -2.02 17.37
CA LEU A 204 -13.32 -1.53 17.58
C LEU A 204 -12.60 -2.33 18.66
N GLU A 205 -13.28 -2.62 19.76
CA GLU A 205 -12.74 -3.44 20.85
C GLU A 205 -12.38 -4.84 20.35
N PHE A 206 -13.23 -5.46 19.55
CA PHE A 206 -12.94 -6.76 18.94
C PHE A 206 -11.74 -6.68 17.98
N ILE A 207 -11.73 -5.71 17.05
CA ILE A 207 -10.63 -5.57 16.09
C ILE A 207 -9.28 -5.34 16.77
N LEU A 208 -9.28 -4.53 17.84
CA LEU A 208 -8.06 -4.21 18.59
C LEU A 208 -7.71 -5.27 19.66
N SER A 209 -8.57 -6.24 19.90
CA SER A 209 -8.31 -7.35 20.81
C SER A 209 -7.22 -8.28 20.28
N PRO A 210 -6.56 -9.08 21.14
CA PRO A 210 -5.59 -10.09 20.68
C PRO A 210 -6.16 -11.05 19.63
N GLU A 211 -7.44 -11.42 19.76
CA GLU A 211 -8.13 -12.31 18.82
C GLU A 211 -8.34 -11.64 17.46
N GLY A 212 -8.82 -10.39 17.42
CA GLY A 212 -8.98 -9.61 16.20
C GLY A 212 -7.65 -9.37 15.50
N GLN A 213 -6.60 -9.04 16.26
CA GLN A 213 -5.26 -8.84 15.72
C GLN A 213 -4.62 -10.13 15.18
N ASP A 214 -4.93 -11.30 15.75
CA ASP A 214 -4.51 -12.60 15.23
C ASP A 214 -5.15 -12.91 13.87
N ILE A 215 -6.44 -12.57 13.71
CA ILE A 215 -7.14 -12.68 12.42
C ILE A 215 -6.50 -11.78 11.36
N ILE A 216 -6.17 -10.54 11.72
CA ILE A 216 -5.49 -9.57 10.84
C ILE A 216 -4.14 -10.14 10.38
N LYS A 217 -3.33 -10.67 11.30
CA LYS A 217 -2.03 -11.29 10.99
C LYS A 217 -2.18 -12.52 10.07
N LYS A 218 -3.16 -13.39 10.35
CA LYS A 218 -3.47 -14.55 9.48
C LYS A 218 -3.90 -14.15 8.07
N SER A 219 -4.45 -12.95 7.91
CA SER A 219 -4.81 -12.36 6.61
C SER A 219 -3.62 -11.70 5.90
N GLY A 220 -2.41 -11.72 6.48
CA GLY A 220 -1.18 -11.18 5.89
C GLY A 220 -0.94 -9.69 6.15
N TYR A 221 -1.72 -9.07 7.03
CA TYR A 221 -1.49 -7.72 7.55
C TYR A 221 -0.71 -7.75 8.88
N ILE A 222 -0.40 -6.55 9.39
CA ILE A 222 0.42 -6.36 10.60
C ILE A 222 -0.37 -5.59 11.64
#